data_965c9e301d9b8a75561cc7aebdb40bc4
#
_entry.id   965c9e301d9b8a75561cc7aebdb40bc4
#
_cell.length_a   1.000
_cell.length_b   1.000
_cell.length_c   1.000
_cell.angle_alpha   90.00
_cell.angle_beta   90.00
_cell.angle_gamma   90.00
#
_symmetry.space_group_name_H-M   'P 1'
#
loop_
_entity.id
_entity.type
_entity.pdbx_description
1 polymer ?
#
loop_
_entity_poly.entity_id
_entity_poly.type
_entity_poly.pdbx_seq_one_letter_code
_entity_poly.pdbx_strand_id
1 'polypeptide(L)'
;MRCKAQSAAMPVGIASICNAAARPYRADGADPISVIQRTEACVVAAEPSTVMSIAEVEAFAMRVLRANGLADHQAGPIARAMAASEASACRSHGLYRLIGYVGSIRSGRVSARAQPRLERVAGSFLRVDGQNGFAPAAHAIGVPALIEAAKNNGIAALALTHCYHFSALWHDLDPIVDAGLACWAFTVGQCIVAPHGGNRRLMGTNPIAFGWPRVGACSFVFDFATSAVARGEIELMGRAGKALPPGWGIDAAGQPTLEPAQALAGALLPFGGHKGSALSMMVELIAGPLIGEPTSRAAAALDNGDGGPPLGGELLIAMSPEVFTSGLMHDWHEQAECFFSEARKQDVRLPSDRRHEARQRSEQNGVEVSDALLKEFASLLPG
;
A
#
# COMPACT_ATOMS: atom_id res chain seq x y z
N MET A 1 -53.80 39.98 -21.63
CA MET A 1 -53.05 40.45 -20.43
C MET A 1 -51.60 39.99 -20.61
N ARG A 2 -50.70 40.94 -20.78
CA ARG A 2 -49.28 40.72 -21.04
C ARG A 2 -48.58 40.59 -19.67
N CYS A 3 -47.90 39.48 -19.42
CA CYS A 3 -47.02 39.33 -18.27
C CYS A 3 -45.58 39.59 -18.72
N LYS A 4 -44.95 40.58 -18.10
CA LYS A 4 -43.58 41.01 -18.34
C LYS A 4 -42.61 40.00 -17.72
N ALA A 5 -41.64 39.54 -18.50
CA ALA A 5 -40.47 38.83 -18.02
C ALA A 5 -39.55 39.84 -17.31
N GLN A 6 -39.27 39.61 -16.02
CA GLN A 6 -38.21 40.29 -15.30
C GLN A 6 -36.93 39.45 -15.44
N SER A 7 -35.95 40.06 -16.10
CA SER A 7 -34.57 39.58 -16.16
C SER A 7 -33.93 39.74 -14.77
N ALA A 8 -33.58 38.63 -14.10
CA ALA A 8 -32.76 38.64 -12.91
C ALA A 8 -31.29 38.54 -13.36
N ALA A 9 -30.52 39.56 -13.04
CA ALA A 9 -29.06 39.60 -13.23
C ALA A 9 -28.36 38.55 -12.34
N MET A 10 -27.45 37.81 -12.94
CA MET A 10 -26.53 36.93 -12.22
C MET A 10 -25.55 37.75 -11.37
N PRO A 11 -25.17 37.30 -10.16
CA PRO A 11 -24.05 37.90 -9.42
C PRO A 11 -22.74 37.50 -10.08
N VAL A 12 -22.05 38.47 -10.62
CA VAL A 12 -20.63 38.45 -10.99
C VAL A 12 -19.82 38.34 -9.68
N GLY A 13 -19.09 37.24 -9.47
CA GLY A 13 -18.24 37.21 -8.27
C GLY A 13 -17.56 35.91 -7.91
N ILE A 14 -16.93 35.18 -8.86
CA ILE A 14 -15.95 34.13 -8.51
C ILE A 14 -14.68 34.20 -9.38
N ALA A 15 -14.54 35.11 -10.28
CA ALA A 15 -13.33 35.28 -11.10
C ALA A 15 -12.20 36.08 -10.45
N SER A 16 -12.25 36.43 -9.16
CA SER A 16 -11.32 37.34 -8.52
C SER A 16 -10.54 36.79 -7.31
N ILE A 17 -10.43 35.48 -7.11
CA ILE A 17 -9.66 34.92 -5.99
C ILE A 17 -8.30 34.36 -6.42
N CYS A 18 -7.97 34.30 -7.70
CA CYS A 18 -6.68 33.79 -8.18
C CYS A 18 -5.60 34.88 -8.41
N ASN A 19 -5.80 36.12 -8.00
CA ASN A 19 -4.82 37.20 -8.22
C ASN A 19 -4.45 37.95 -6.91
N ALA A 20 -4.14 37.21 -5.84
CA ALA A 20 -3.41 37.76 -4.71
C ALA A 20 -1.93 37.38 -4.92
N ALA A 21 -1.13 38.37 -5.34
CA ALA A 21 0.31 38.24 -5.46
C ALA A 21 0.91 37.76 -4.13
N ALA A 22 1.36 36.51 -4.08
CA ALA A 22 2.09 35.94 -2.97
C ALA A 22 3.43 36.71 -2.86
N ARG A 23 3.65 37.43 -1.74
CA ARG A 23 4.97 37.93 -1.38
C ARG A 23 5.89 36.70 -1.15
N PRO A 24 7.14 36.73 -1.64
CA PRO A 24 8.05 35.61 -1.39
C PRO A 24 8.38 35.56 0.11
N TYR A 25 8.10 34.41 0.72
CA TYR A 25 8.57 34.04 2.05
C TYR A 25 10.10 33.87 1.98
N ARG A 26 10.88 34.74 2.55
CA ARG A 26 12.31 34.52 2.77
C ARG A 26 12.46 33.63 4.00
N ALA A 27 12.84 32.39 3.78
CA ALA A 27 13.32 31.48 4.81
C ALA A 27 14.85 31.64 4.90
N ASP A 28 15.32 32.33 5.93
CA ASP A 28 16.71 32.26 6.38
C ASP A 28 16.80 30.95 7.21
N GLY A 29 17.30 29.90 6.59
CA GLY A 29 17.48 28.58 7.24
C GLY A 29 17.73 27.51 6.21
N ALA A 30 18.90 26.89 6.28
CA ALA A 30 19.33 25.84 5.34
C ALA A 30 18.26 24.76 5.18
N ASP A 31 17.87 24.52 3.94
CA ASP A 31 16.93 23.51 3.51
C ASP A 31 17.50 22.10 3.75
N PRO A 32 16.93 21.28 4.65
CA PRO A 32 17.43 19.94 4.91
C PRO A 32 17.24 18.94 3.76
N ILE A 33 16.57 19.35 2.68
CA ILE A 33 16.28 18.48 1.53
C ILE A 33 17.40 18.51 0.47
N SER A 34 18.30 19.50 0.48
CA SER A 34 19.36 19.64 -0.53
C SER A 34 20.59 18.74 -0.32
N VAL A 35 20.65 17.94 0.74
CA VAL A 35 21.81 17.07 1.06
C VAL A 35 21.70 15.66 0.43
N ILE A 36 20.61 15.32 -0.23
CA ILE A 36 20.46 13.99 -0.88
C ILE A 36 20.96 13.98 -2.35
N GLN A 37 21.72 14.96 -2.77
CA GLN A 37 22.32 14.93 -4.11
C GLN A 37 23.82 14.74 -4.04
N ARG A 38 24.25 13.60 -4.61
CA ARG A 38 25.63 13.15 -4.90
C ARG A 38 26.38 12.47 -3.78
N THR A 39 25.96 11.26 -3.43
CA THR A 39 26.95 10.23 -3.11
C THR A 39 27.36 9.57 -4.43
N GLU A 40 28.63 9.62 -4.71
CA GLU A 40 29.28 8.91 -5.82
C GLU A 40 28.79 7.45 -5.82
N ALA A 41 28.29 7.02 -6.98
CA ALA A 41 27.92 5.64 -7.20
C ALA A 41 29.20 4.79 -7.03
N CYS A 42 29.34 4.19 -5.87
CA CYS A 42 30.22 3.05 -5.72
C CYS A 42 29.66 2.01 -6.71
N VAL A 43 30.39 1.72 -7.76
CA VAL A 43 30.09 0.67 -8.73
C VAL A 43 30.22 -0.65 -7.96
N VAL A 44 29.17 -1.01 -7.25
CA VAL A 44 28.99 -2.39 -6.81
C VAL A 44 28.79 -3.17 -8.10
N ALA A 45 29.67 -4.13 -8.38
CA ALA A 45 29.52 -5.04 -9.51
C ALA A 45 28.07 -5.54 -9.51
N ALA A 46 27.37 -5.35 -10.64
CA ALA A 46 25.97 -5.78 -10.74
C ALA A 46 25.92 -7.29 -10.42
N GLU A 47 25.13 -7.66 -9.41
CA GLU A 47 24.91 -9.07 -9.10
C GLU A 47 24.33 -9.76 -10.34
N PRO A 48 24.75 -11.00 -10.65
CA PRO A 48 24.17 -11.76 -11.74
C PRO A 48 22.64 -11.80 -11.60
N SER A 49 21.95 -11.50 -12.70
CA SER A 49 20.50 -11.47 -12.74
C SER A 49 19.97 -12.13 -14.00
N THR A 50 18.83 -12.78 -13.88
CA THR A 50 18.10 -13.37 -14.99
C THR A 50 16.93 -12.44 -15.33
N VAL A 51 16.77 -12.12 -16.62
CA VAL A 51 15.62 -11.37 -17.11
C VAL A 51 14.46 -12.34 -17.35
N MET A 52 13.31 -12.04 -16.76
CA MET A 52 12.07 -12.80 -16.89
C MET A 52 10.95 -11.89 -17.40
N SER A 53 10.09 -12.39 -18.27
CA SER A 53 8.83 -11.71 -18.56
C SER A 53 7.92 -11.68 -17.33
N ILE A 54 6.96 -10.76 -17.27
CA ILE A 54 5.98 -10.67 -16.16
C ILE A 54 5.22 -11.99 -16.01
N ALA A 55 4.87 -12.65 -17.14
CA ALA A 55 4.20 -13.94 -17.14
C ALA A 55 5.08 -15.08 -16.58
N GLU A 56 6.39 -15.07 -16.85
CA GLU A 56 7.33 -16.04 -16.27
C GLU A 56 7.49 -15.85 -14.77
N VAL A 57 7.51 -14.59 -14.29
CA VAL A 57 7.51 -14.28 -12.84
C VAL A 57 6.25 -14.84 -12.17
N GLU A 58 5.06 -14.60 -12.74
CA GLU A 58 3.80 -15.14 -12.24
C GLU A 58 3.81 -16.67 -12.23
N ALA A 59 4.19 -17.30 -13.34
CA ALA A 59 4.26 -18.75 -13.46
C ALA A 59 5.25 -19.37 -12.47
N PHE A 60 6.38 -18.71 -12.23
CA PHE A 60 7.37 -19.14 -11.24
C PHE A 60 6.79 -19.08 -9.82
N ALA A 61 6.21 -17.96 -9.42
CA ALA A 61 5.57 -17.82 -8.11
C ALA A 61 4.46 -18.85 -7.91
N MET A 62 3.59 -19.03 -8.90
CA MET A 62 2.53 -20.05 -8.89
C MET A 62 3.06 -21.45 -8.68
N ARG A 63 4.13 -21.83 -9.38
CA ARG A 63 4.77 -23.14 -9.24
C ARG A 63 5.30 -23.37 -7.83
N VAL A 64 5.99 -22.39 -7.24
CA VAL A 64 6.54 -22.52 -5.88
C VAL A 64 5.43 -22.65 -4.85
N LEU A 65 4.37 -21.83 -4.94
CA LEU A 65 3.25 -21.87 -4.01
C LEU A 65 2.49 -23.20 -4.06
N ARG A 66 2.20 -23.71 -5.28
CA ARG A 66 1.55 -25.01 -5.50
C ARG A 66 2.39 -26.16 -4.97
N ALA A 67 3.69 -26.15 -5.23
CA ALA A 67 4.60 -27.18 -4.78
C ALA A 67 4.67 -27.29 -3.24
N ASN A 68 4.31 -26.20 -2.54
CA ASN A 68 4.20 -26.18 -1.09
C ASN A 68 2.76 -26.40 -0.57
N GLY A 69 1.84 -26.83 -1.44
CA GLY A 69 0.49 -27.29 -1.06
C GLY A 69 -0.58 -26.20 -1.04
N LEU A 70 -0.28 -24.99 -1.48
CA LEU A 70 -1.27 -23.92 -1.58
C LEU A 70 -2.25 -24.19 -2.72
N ALA A 71 -3.55 -24.10 -2.45
CA ALA A 71 -4.60 -24.30 -3.45
C ALA A 71 -4.58 -23.20 -4.52
N ASP A 72 -4.96 -23.55 -5.76
CA ASP A 72 -4.89 -22.69 -6.95
C ASP A 72 -5.60 -21.35 -6.79
N HIS A 73 -6.77 -21.36 -6.18
CA HIS A 73 -7.58 -20.16 -5.96
C HIS A 73 -6.92 -19.15 -4.98
N GLN A 74 -5.97 -19.60 -4.17
CA GLN A 74 -5.13 -18.71 -3.36
C GLN A 74 -3.80 -18.40 -4.07
N ALA A 75 -3.15 -19.41 -4.66
CA ALA A 75 -1.85 -19.25 -5.31
C ALA A 75 -1.88 -18.27 -6.49
N GLY A 76 -2.95 -18.31 -7.31
CA GLY A 76 -3.10 -17.44 -8.48
C GLY A 76 -3.12 -15.94 -8.14
N PRO A 77 -4.02 -15.47 -7.26
CA PRO A 77 -4.02 -14.06 -6.84
C PRO A 77 -2.69 -13.59 -6.23
N ILE A 78 -2.04 -14.42 -5.43
CA ILE A 78 -0.73 -14.11 -4.83
C ILE A 78 0.34 -13.98 -5.93
N ALA A 79 0.40 -14.93 -6.86
CA ALA A 79 1.38 -14.92 -7.95
C ALA A 79 1.22 -13.67 -8.84
N ARG A 80 -0.02 -13.27 -9.15
CA ARG A 80 -0.30 -12.02 -9.87
C ARG A 80 0.15 -10.78 -9.10
N ALA A 81 -0.14 -10.71 -7.79
CA ALA A 81 0.29 -9.58 -6.95
C ALA A 81 1.82 -9.46 -6.90
N MET A 82 2.55 -10.59 -6.81
CA MET A 82 4.01 -10.62 -6.85
C MET A 82 4.54 -10.16 -8.21
N ALA A 83 3.99 -10.67 -9.31
CA ALA A 83 4.42 -10.29 -10.66
C ALA A 83 4.16 -8.80 -10.94
N ALA A 84 3.00 -8.27 -10.52
CA ALA A 84 2.69 -6.85 -10.60
C ALA A 84 3.65 -5.99 -9.77
N SER A 85 4.04 -6.47 -8.57
CA SER A 85 4.99 -5.78 -7.70
C SER A 85 6.40 -5.75 -8.30
N GLU A 86 6.88 -6.84 -8.87
CA GLU A 86 8.16 -6.88 -9.60
C GLU A 86 8.13 -5.94 -10.81
N ALA A 87 7.09 -6.03 -11.64
CA ALA A 87 6.91 -5.18 -12.81
C ALA A 87 6.89 -3.68 -12.46
N SER A 88 6.36 -3.33 -11.30
CA SER A 88 6.25 -1.96 -10.79
C SER A 88 7.48 -1.49 -9.99
N ALA A 89 8.58 -2.24 -10.00
CA ALA A 89 9.79 -2.02 -9.19
C ALA A 89 9.52 -1.89 -7.68
N CYS A 90 8.52 -2.62 -7.19
CA CYS A 90 8.17 -2.74 -5.77
C CYS A 90 8.66 -4.08 -5.20
N ARG A 91 9.95 -4.39 -5.39
CA ARG A 91 10.58 -5.70 -5.10
C ARG A 91 10.36 -6.20 -3.69
N SER A 92 10.18 -5.31 -2.70
CA SER A 92 9.86 -5.68 -1.32
C SER A 92 8.52 -6.42 -1.16
N HIS A 93 7.63 -6.36 -2.16
CA HIS A 93 6.34 -7.06 -2.22
C HIS A 93 6.26 -8.05 -3.39
N GLY A 94 7.37 -8.25 -4.11
CA GLY A 94 7.51 -9.20 -5.20
C GLY A 94 7.90 -10.62 -4.75
N LEU A 95 8.70 -11.29 -5.56
CA LEU A 95 9.15 -12.69 -5.35
C LEU A 95 9.85 -12.89 -4.00
N TYR A 96 10.51 -11.87 -3.46
CA TYR A 96 11.13 -11.92 -2.12
C TYR A 96 10.16 -12.43 -1.03
N ARG A 97 8.86 -12.17 -1.18
CA ARG A 97 7.83 -12.61 -0.24
C ARG A 97 7.55 -14.11 -0.28
N LEU A 98 7.96 -14.84 -1.32
CA LEU A 98 7.78 -16.30 -1.40
C LEU A 98 8.29 -17.01 -0.16
N ILE A 99 9.42 -16.58 0.41
CA ILE A 99 10.01 -17.17 1.61
C ILE A 99 9.00 -17.16 2.76
N GLY A 100 8.41 -15.99 3.04
CA GLY A 100 7.42 -15.85 4.12
C GLY A 100 6.11 -16.58 3.83
N TYR A 101 5.62 -16.56 2.58
CA TYR A 101 4.43 -17.32 2.19
C TYR A 101 4.63 -18.82 2.41
N VAL A 102 5.75 -19.36 1.92
CA VAL A 102 6.09 -20.79 2.08
C VAL A 102 6.32 -21.14 3.55
N GLY A 103 6.97 -20.26 4.33
CA GLY A 103 7.13 -20.41 5.78
C GLY A 103 5.79 -20.62 6.47
N SER A 104 4.81 -19.72 6.22
CA SER A 104 3.47 -19.81 6.82
C SER A 104 2.66 -21.04 6.36
N ILE A 105 2.85 -21.48 5.12
CA ILE A 105 2.21 -22.72 4.63
C ILE A 105 2.79 -23.93 5.36
N ARG A 106 4.12 -24.03 5.42
CA ARG A 106 4.84 -25.17 6.04
C ARG A 106 4.63 -25.25 7.55
N SER A 107 4.54 -24.11 8.23
CA SER A 107 4.24 -24.07 9.68
C SER A 107 2.80 -24.46 10.02
N GLY A 108 1.90 -24.49 9.02
CA GLY A 108 0.47 -24.75 9.22
C GLY A 108 -0.29 -23.58 9.82
N ARG A 109 0.34 -22.39 9.98
CA ARG A 109 -0.32 -21.19 10.48
C ARG A 109 -1.39 -20.68 9.52
N VAL A 110 -1.15 -20.79 8.22
CA VAL A 110 -2.09 -20.43 7.17
C VAL A 110 -2.83 -21.65 6.67
N SER A 111 -4.14 -21.51 6.50
CA SER A 111 -4.96 -22.53 5.87
C SER A 111 -4.73 -22.53 4.35
N ALA A 112 -3.91 -23.48 3.87
CA ALA A 112 -3.53 -23.59 2.46
C ALA A 112 -4.72 -23.86 1.51
N ARG A 113 -5.86 -24.29 2.05
CA ARG A 113 -7.10 -24.62 1.31
C ARG A 113 -8.28 -23.77 1.73
N ALA A 114 -8.05 -22.67 2.48
CA ALA A 114 -9.09 -21.74 2.91
C ALA A 114 -9.91 -21.29 1.69
N GLN A 115 -11.22 -21.26 1.85
CA GLN A 115 -12.15 -20.74 0.85
C GLN A 115 -12.85 -19.52 1.41
N PRO A 116 -12.41 -18.32 1.07
CA PRO A 116 -12.99 -17.09 1.59
C PRO A 116 -14.49 -17.02 1.33
N ARG A 117 -15.23 -16.43 2.28
CA ARG A 117 -16.70 -16.31 2.22
C ARG A 117 -17.13 -14.87 2.28
N LEU A 118 -17.88 -14.43 1.27
CA LEU A 118 -18.47 -13.09 1.20
C LEU A 118 -19.81 -13.07 1.92
N GLU A 119 -20.01 -12.06 2.78
CA GLU A 119 -21.25 -11.73 3.45
C GLU A 119 -21.64 -10.27 3.14
N ARG A 120 -22.89 -10.02 2.79
CA ARG A 120 -23.48 -8.67 2.74
C ARG A 120 -24.10 -8.37 4.11
N VAL A 121 -23.37 -7.64 4.96
CA VAL A 121 -23.82 -7.33 6.33
C VAL A 121 -24.89 -6.25 6.34
N ALA A 122 -24.75 -5.25 5.46
CA ALA A 122 -25.70 -4.18 5.23
C ALA A 122 -25.61 -3.70 3.77
N GLY A 123 -26.45 -2.79 3.33
CA GLY A 123 -26.48 -2.33 1.93
C GLY A 123 -25.13 -1.86 1.40
N SER A 124 -24.38 -1.11 2.19
CA SER A 124 -23.05 -0.57 1.82
C SER A 124 -21.91 -1.18 2.64
N PHE A 125 -22.16 -2.23 3.43
CA PHE A 125 -21.11 -2.89 4.20
C PHE A 125 -21.03 -4.38 3.89
N LEU A 126 -19.86 -4.79 3.44
CA LEU A 126 -19.51 -6.14 3.05
C LEU A 126 -18.42 -6.68 3.98
N ARG A 127 -18.42 -7.99 4.19
CA ARG A 127 -17.37 -8.70 4.91
C ARG A 127 -16.92 -9.91 4.10
N VAL A 128 -15.63 -10.16 4.08
CA VAL A 128 -15.09 -11.46 3.63
C VAL A 128 -14.35 -12.10 4.78
N ASP A 129 -14.82 -13.27 5.22
CA ASP A 129 -14.07 -14.14 6.11
C ASP A 129 -13.05 -14.94 5.28
N GLY A 130 -11.77 -14.66 5.46
CA GLY A 130 -10.67 -15.31 4.76
C GLY A 130 -10.32 -16.71 5.27
N GLN A 131 -10.95 -17.17 6.36
CA GLN A 131 -10.79 -18.51 6.94
C GLN A 131 -9.33 -18.88 7.22
N ASN A 132 -8.55 -17.93 7.72
CA ASN A 132 -7.12 -18.02 7.95
C ASN A 132 -6.29 -18.34 6.67
N GLY A 133 -6.79 -17.95 5.50
CA GLY A 133 -6.06 -17.94 4.25
C GLY A 133 -5.32 -16.63 4.00
N PHE A 134 -4.72 -16.52 2.84
CA PHE A 134 -4.06 -15.27 2.43
C PHE A 134 -5.06 -14.26 1.84
N ALA A 135 -4.89 -12.99 2.17
CA ALA A 135 -5.76 -11.88 1.77
C ALA A 135 -6.01 -11.76 0.25
N PRO A 136 -5.05 -12.01 -0.67
CA PRO A 136 -5.33 -11.89 -2.11
C PRO A 136 -6.47 -12.78 -2.62
N ALA A 137 -6.74 -13.92 -1.98
CA ALA A 137 -7.88 -14.77 -2.33
C ALA A 137 -9.22 -14.15 -1.84
N ALA A 138 -9.20 -13.46 -0.69
CA ALA A 138 -10.36 -12.74 -0.18
C ALA A 138 -10.66 -11.48 -1.03
N HIS A 139 -9.63 -10.75 -1.49
CA HIS A 139 -9.78 -9.65 -2.45
C HIS A 139 -10.46 -10.11 -3.73
N ALA A 140 -10.08 -11.26 -4.28
CA ALA A 140 -10.61 -11.76 -5.54
C ALA A 140 -12.14 -11.91 -5.54
N ILE A 141 -12.75 -12.17 -4.38
CA ILE A 141 -14.22 -12.27 -4.25
C ILE A 141 -14.87 -11.01 -3.66
N GLY A 142 -14.16 -10.29 -2.79
CA GLY A 142 -14.72 -9.13 -2.08
C GLY A 142 -14.71 -7.86 -2.92
N VAL A 143 -13.62 -7.59 -3.66
CA VAL A 143 -13.45 -6.34 -4.42
C VAL A 143 -14.49 -6.16 -5.52
N PRO A 144 -14.86 -7.17 -6.33
CA PRO A 144 -15.96 -7.02 -7.30
C PRO A 144 -17.30 -6.63 -6.64
N ALA A 145 -17.61 -7.22 -5.49
CA ALA A 145 -18.83 -6.90 -4.75
C ALA A 145 -18.78 -5.50 -4.12
N LEU A 146 -17.61 -5.05 -3.64
CA LEU A 146 -17.37 -3.69 -3.16
C LEU A 146 -17.61 -2.66 -4.27
N ILE A 147 -17.07 -2.90 -5.45
CA ILE A 147 -17.24 -2.03 -6.63
C ILE A 147 -18.72 -1.91 -6.99
N GLU A 148 -19.43 -3.02 -7.07
CA GLU A 148 -20.87 -3.04 -7.33
C GLU A 148 -21.65 -2.23 -6.27
N ALA A 149 -21.38 -2.47 -5.00
CA ALA A 149 -22.06 -1.79 -3.91
C ALA A 149 -21.77 -0.28 -3.89
N ALA A 150 -20.53 0.13 -4.14
CA ALA A 150 -20.15 1.55 -4.19
C ALA A 150 -20.79 2.27 -5.37
N LYS A 151 -20.87 1.65 -6.55
CA LYS A 151 -21.57 2.22 -7.71
C LYS A 151 -23.07 2.40 -7.46
N ASN A 152 -23.70 1.46 -6.76
CA ASN A 152 -25.13 1.50 -6.49
C ASN A 152 -25.49 2.46 -5.35
N ASN A 153 -24.66 2.57 -4.31
CA ASN A 153 -24.98 3.32 -3.09
C ASN A 153 -24.18 4.63 -2.94
N GLY A 154 -23.25 4.91 -3.86
CA GLY A 154 -22.34 6.05 -3.79
C GLY A 154 -21.09 5.77 -2.93
N ILE A 155 -21.21 5.03 -1.84
CA ILE A 155 -20.13 4.60 -0.96
C ILE A 155 -20.39 3.20 -0.46
N ALA A 156 -19.33 2.40 -0.35
CA ALA A 156 -19.38 1.10 0.30
C ALA A 156 -18.05 0.80 1.01
N ALA A 157 -18.11 -0.09 1.99
CA ALA A 157 -16.94 -0.59 2.71
C ALA A 157 -16.90 -2.12 2.67
N LEU A 158 -15.68 -2.67 2.59
CA LEU A 158 -15.38 -4.10 2.64
C LEU A 158 -14.39 -4.36 3.77
N ALA A 159 -14.78 -5.17 4.74
CA ALA A 159 -13.88 -5.71 5.75
C ALA A 159 -13.37 -7.08 5.32
N LEU A 160 -12.06 -7.27 5.28
CA LEU A 160 -11.43 -8.58 5.20
C LEU A 160 -11.04 -9.01 6.61
N THR A 161 -11.48 -10.18 7.02
CA THR A 161 -11.23 -10.72 8.36
C THR A 161 -10.59 -12.10 8.29
N HIS A 162 -9.89 -12.50 9.34
CA HIS A 162 -9.19 -13.80 9.40
C HIS A 162 -8.29 -14.03 8.19
N CYS A 163 -7.49 -13.03 7.83
CA CYS A 163 -6.58 -13.08 6.69
C CYS A 163 -5.13 -12.86 7.11
N TYR A 164 -4.22 -13.38 6.29
CA TYR A 164 -2.79 -13.07 6.35
C TYR A 164 -2.43 -12.22 5.14
N HIS A 165 -2.01 -10.95 5.39
CA HIS A 165 -1.81 -9.96 4.34
C HIS A 165 -0.33 -9.63 4.14
N PHE A 166 0.18 -9.81 2.91
CA PHE A 166 1.56 -9.52 2.51
C PHE A 166 1.68 -8.67 1.24
N SER A 167 0.58 -8.40 0.55
CA SER A 167 0.59 -7.58 -0.67
C SER A 167 0.82 -6.09 -0.37
N ALA A 168 1.16 -5.33 -1.40
CA ALA A 168 1.17 -3.89 -1.33
C ALA A 168 -0.25 -3.36 -1.53
N LEU A 169 -0.70 -2.43 -0.67
CA LEU A 169 -2.07 -1.92 -0.71
C LEU A 169 -2.43 -1.25 -2.03
N TRP A 170 -1.45 -0.64 -2.74
CA TRP A 170 -1.72 -0.04 -4.04
C TRP A 170 -2.28 -1.06 -5.05
N HIS A 171 -1.83 -2.31 -4.99
CA HIS A 171 -2.31 -3.39 -5.85
C HIS A 171 -3.75 -3.76 -5.53
N ASP A 172 -4.13 -3.72 -4.26
CA ASP A 172 -5.48 -4.01 -3.80
C ASP A 172 -6.48 -2.93 -4.24
N LEU A 173 -5.99 -1.69 -4.46
CA LEU A 173 -6.77 -0.55 -4.95
C LEU A 173 -6.89 -0.48 -6.48
N ASP A 174 -5.92 -1.02 -7.23
CA ASP A 174 -5.90 -0.91 -8.71
C ASP A 174 -7.27 -1.29 -9.35
N PRO A 175 -7.92 -2.43 -9.02
CA PRO A 175 -9.21 -2.78 -9.65
C PRO A 175 -10.35 -1.80 -9.30
N ILE A 176 -10.27 -1.15 -8.14
CA ILE A 176 -11.30 -0.22 -7.67
C ILE A 176 -11.18 1.12 -8.41
N VAL A 177 -9.96 1.65 -8.54
CA VAL A 177 -9.71 2.87 -9.32
C VAL A 177 -9.95 2.66 -10.81
N ASP A 178 -9.61 1.50 -11.35
CA ASP A 178 -9.88 1.14 -12.75
C ASP A 178 -11.38 1.04 -13.03
N ALA A 179 -12.20 0.74 -12.00
CA ALA A 179 -13.66 0.77 -12.08
C ALA A 179 -14.26 2.19 -11.98
N GLY A 180 -13.43 3.24 -11.88
CA GLY A 180 -13.83 4.64 -11.79
C GLY A 180 -14.20 5.12 -10.38
N LEU A 181 -13.75 4.42 -9.34
CA LEU A 181 -14.06 4.74 -7.93
C LEU A 181 -12.84 5.32 -7.22
N ALA A 182 -13.05 6.32 -6.37
CA ALA A 182 -12.07 6.72 -5.39
C ALA A 182 -12.08 5.72 -4.22
N CYS A 183 -10.91 5.43 -3.61
CA CYS A 183 -10.86 4.41 -2.59
C CYS A 183 -9.75 4.61 -1.57
N TRP A 184 -9.94 3.97 -0.41
CA TRP A 184 -8.97 3.86 0.66
C TRP A 184 -8.76 2.39 1.02
N ALA A 185 -7.52 2.06 1.44
CA ALA A 185 -7.22 0.79 2.09
C ALA A 185 -6.40 1.03 3.36
N PHE A 186 -6.68 0.24 4.39
CA PHE A 186 -6.04 0.28 5.70
C PHE A 186 -5.82 -1.13 6.21
N THR A 187 -4.61 -1.47 6.63
CA THR A 187 -4.31 -2.75 7.25
C THR A 187 -3.34 -2.60 8.41
N VAL A 188 -3.48 -3.45 9.43
CA VAL A 188 -2.51 -3.50 10.51
C VAL A 188 -1.26 -4.27 10.05
N GLY A 189 -0.09 -3.75 10.42
CA GLY A 189 1.19 -4.38 10.11
C GLY A 189 1.75 -5.18 11.28
N GLN A 190 2.96 -5.76 11.09
CA GLN A 190 3.70 -6.40 12.16
C GLN A 190 4.03 -5.39 13.26
N CYS A 191 3.84 -5.76 14.54
CA CYS A 191 4.04 -4.91 15.71
C CYS A 191 5.52 -4.58 15.93
N ILE A 192 5.99 -3.52 15.31
CA ILE A 192 7.40 -3.08 15.35
C ILE A 192 7.58 -1.58 15.58
N VAL A 193 6.50 -0.81 15.70
CA VAL A 193 6.53 0.66 15.83
C VAL A 193 6.14 1.07 17.24
N ALA A 194 6.93 1.98 17.85
CA ALA A 194 6.57 2.66 19.09
C ALA A 194 5.71 3.90 18.79
N PRO A 195 4.70 4.23 19.58
CA PRO A 195 3.98 5.49 19.44
C PRO A 195 4.91 6.67 19.74
N HIS A 196 4.58 7.84 19.21
CA HIS A 196 5.36 9.06 19.49
C HIS A 196 5.41 9.34 20.99
N GLY A 197 6.60 9.53 21.52
CA GLY A 197 6.85 9.69 22.97
C GLY A 197 6.88 8.37 23.76
N GLY A 198 6.53 7.25 23.14
CA GLY A 198 6.68 5.91 23.70
C GLY A 198 8.05 5.31 23.43
N ASN A 199 8.38 4.27 24.16
CA ASN A 199 9.68 3.57 24.08
C ASN A 199 9.56 2.06 23.83
N ARG A 200 8.38 1.58 23.47
CA ARG A 200 8.12 0.14 23.21
C ARG A 200 7.20 -0.03 22.01
N ARG A 201 7.36 -1.15 21.32
CA ARG A 201 6.48 -1.58 20.24
C ARG A 201 5.02 -1.66 20.70
N LEU A 202 4.13 -1.05 19.96
CA LEU A 202 2.69 -1.08 20.22
C LEU A 202 1.91 -1.24 18.91
N MET A 203 2.38 -0.64 17.83
CA MET A 203 1.71 -0.54 16.54
C MET A 203 2.51 -1.27 15.46
N GLY A 204 1.85 -1.59 14.37
CA GLY A 204 2.49 -2.02 13.13
C GLY A 204 3.02 -0.85 12.31
N THR A 205 3.56 -1.17 11.12
CA THR A 205 3.88 -0.16 10.10
C THR A 205 2.63 0.49 9.52
N ASN A 206 1.49 -0.14 9.71
CA ASN A 206 0.12 0.35 9.50
C ASN A 206 -0.03 1.21 8.25
N PRO A 207 0.10 0.61 7.05
CA PRO A 207 0.06 1.36 5.81
C PRO A 207 -1.33 1.92 5.54
N ILE A 208 -1.33 3.03 4.83
CA ILE A 208 -2.51 3.70 4.28
C ILE A 208 -2.33 3.81 2.78
N ALA A 209 -3.33 3.41 2.01
CA ALA A 209 -3.37 3.66 0.59
C ALA A 209 -4.62 4.45 0.20
N PHE A 210 -4.48 5.30 -0.80
CA PHE A 210 -5.58 6.05 -1.40
C PHE A 210 -5.47 5.99 -2.91
N GLY A 211 -6.58 5.76 -3.58
CA GLY A 211 -6.70 5.73 -5.02
C GLY A 211 -7.71 6.77 -5.53
N TRP A 212 -7.36 7.48 -6.60
CA TRP A 212 -8.24 8.39 -7.32
C TRP A 212 -8.25 8.01 -8.81
N PRO A 213 -9.43 7.77 -9.40
CA PRO A 213 -9.55 7.42 -10.80
C PRO A 213 -9.26 8.64 -11.69
N ARG A 214 -8.59 8.39 -12.83
CA ARG A 214 -8.31 9.40 -13.84
C ARG A 214 -8.69 8.87 -15.21
N VAL A 215 -9.37 9.68 -16.01
CA VAL A 215 -9.77 9.30 -17.37
C VAL A 215 -8.66 9.67 -18.36
N GLY A 216 -8.20 8.71 -19.15
CA GLY A 216 -7.15 8.93 -20.15
C GLY A 216 -5.74 9.16 -19.59
N ALA A 217 -5.54 8.96 -18.29
CA ALA A 217 -4.25 9.07 -17.61
C ALA A 217 -4.10 7.98 -16.57
N CYS A 218 -2.85 7.76 -16.12
CA CYS A 218 -2.57 6.82 -15.03
C CYS A 218 -3.26 7.25 -13.74
N SER A 219 -3.95 6.34 -13.07
CA SER A 219 -4.62 6.59 -11.78
C SER A 219 -3.64 7.14 -10.73
N PHE A 220 -4.11 8.07 -9.92
CA PHE A 220 -3.33 8.58 -8.79
C PHE A 220 -3.51 7.61 -7.61
N VAL A 221 -2.44 6.91 -7.25
CA VAL A 221 -2.47 5.97 -6.11
C VAL A 221 -1.24 6.16 -5.26
N PHE A 222 -1.41 6.51 -3.99
CA PHE A 222 -0.33 6.41 -3.03
C PHE A 222 -0.54 5.23 -2.07
N ASP A 223 0.57 4.71 -1.59
CA ASP A 223 0.64 3.65 -0.59
C ASP A 223 1.91 3.87 0.22
N PHE A 224 1.79 4.10 1.51
CA PHE A 224 2.92 4.28 2.40
C PHE A 224 2.63 3.80 3.82
N ALA A 225 3.67 3.35 4.50
CA ALA A 225 3.64 3.02 5.92
C ALA A 225 3.48 4.28 6.77
N THR A 226 2.81 4.19 7.92
CA THR A 226 2.76 5.26 8.93
C THR A 226 4.01 5.30 9.82
N SER A 227 4.93 4.35 9.67
CA SER A 227 6.30 4.42 10.23
C SER A 227 7.19 5.31 9.37
N ALA A 228 8.28 5.81 9.96
CA ALA A 228 9.27 6.64 9.25
C ALA A 228 9.92 5.89 8.07
N VAL A 229 9.96 4.57 8.15
CA VAL A 229 10.58 3.69 7.17
C VAL A 229 9.92 2.30 7.20
N ALA A 230 9.96 1.58 6.10
CA ALA A 230 9.57 0.18 6.05
C ALA A 230 10.65 -0.71 6.69
N ARG A 231 10.26 -1.80 7.37
CA ARG A 231 11.20 -2.74 7.98
C ARG A 231 12.23 -3.27 6.99
N GLY A 232 11.80 -3.66 5.79
CA GLY A 232 12.70 -4.19 4.76
C GLY A 232 13.79 -3.21 4.33
N GLU A 233 13.53 -1.90 4.37
CA GLU A 233 14.54 -0.88 4.07
C GLU A 233 15.63 -0.86 5.14
N ILE A 234 15.28 -0.98 6.42
CA ILE A 234 16.27 -1.08 7.51
C ILE A 234 17.12 -2.34 7.35
N GLU A 235 16.51 -3.47 7.00
CA GLU A 235 17.22 -4.72 6.75
C GLU A 235 18.23 -4.57 5.60
N LEU A 236 17.84 -3.91 4.51
CA LEU A 236 18.72 -3.62 3.38
C LEU A 236 19.86 -2.66 3.76
N MET A 237 19.57 -1.61 4.53
CA MET A 237 20.60 -0.70 5.02
C MET A 237 21.60 -1.43 5.92
N GLY A 238 21.12 -2.32 6.82
CA GLY A 238 21.98 -3.14 7.66
C GLY A 238 22.90 -4.06 6.85
N ARG A 239 22.38 -4.73 5.82
CA ARG A 239 23.20 -5.56 4.91
C ARG A 239 24.23 -4.74 4.15
N ALA A 240 23.89 -3.49 3.80
CA ALA A 240 24.79 -2.57 3.12
C ALA A 240 25.77 -1.84 4.06
N GLY A 241 25.75 -2.11 5.38
CA GLY A 241 26.59 -1.43 6.37
C GLY A 241 26.29 0.07 6.51
N LYS A 242 25.08 0.52 6.16
CA LYS A 242 24.68 1.92 6.21
C LYS A 242 23.96 2.25 7.50
N ALA A 243 24.30 3.38 8.12
CA ALA A 243 23.60 3.91 9.28
C ALA A 243 22.19 4.42 8.89
N LEU A 244 21.26 4.36 9.86
CA LEU A 244 19.92 4.92 9.70
C LEU A 244 19.94 6.44 9.81
N PRO A 245 19.07 7.15 9.12
CA PRO A 245 18.78 8.55 9.42
C PRO A 245 18.27 8.73 10.87
N PRO A 246 18.56 9.90 11.50
CA PRO A 246 18.00 10.22 12.81
C PRO A 246 16.48 10.20 12.81
N GLY A 247 15.89 9.70 13.91
CA GLY A 247 14.43 9.68 14.09
C GLY A 247 13.73 8.49 13.44
N TRP A 248 14.46 7.49 12.94
CA TRP A 248 13.85 6.29 12.35
C TRP A 248 13.65 5.16 13.35
N GLY A 249 14.48 5.07 14.39
CA GLY A 249 14.40 3.97 15.34
C GLY A 249 14.95 4.29 16.72
N ILE A 250 14.56 3.44 17.65
CA ILE A 250 15.07 3.37 19.02
C ILE A 250 15.58 1.95 19.29
N ASP A 251 16.56 1.82 20.16
CA ASP A 251 17.08 0.53 20.61
C ASP A 251 16.15 -0.17 21.63
N ALA A 252 16.55 -1.33 22.12
CA ALA A 252 15.79 -2.10 23.09
C ALA A 252 15.62 -1.40 24.46
N ALA A 253 16.49 -0.42 24.78
CA ALA A 253 16.36 0.43 25.96
C ALA A 253 15.48 1.68 25.73
N GLY A 254 14.97 1.86 24.51
CA GLY A 254 14.16 3.01 24.12
C GLY A 254 14.95 4.27 23.80
N GLN A 255 16.27 4.15 23.61
CA GLN A 255 17.12 5.29 23.23
C GLN A 255 17.22 5.42 21.70
N PRO A 256 17.29 6.65 21.15
CA PRO A 256 17.52 6.86 19.73
C PRO A 256 18.76 6.12 19.24
N THR A 257 18.65 5.44 18.08
CA THR A 257 19.78 4.72 17.48
C THR A 257 19.84 4.99 15.98
N LEU A 258 21.07 4.96 15.44
CA LEU A 258 21.35 4.99 14.00
C LEU A 258 21.75 3.61 13.47
N GLU A 259 21.87 2.61 14.36
CA GLU A 259 22.28 1.26 14.02
C GLU A 259 21.08 0.41 13.59
N PRO A 260 21.04 -0.12 12.35
CA PRO A 260 19.93 -0.94 11.86
C PRO A 260 19.59 -2.12 12.77
N ALA A 261 20.58 -2.86 13.22
CA ALA A 261 20.37 -4.03 14.09
C ALA A 261 19.73 -3.65 15.44
N GLN A 262 20.14 -2.52 16.03
CA GLN A 262 19.57 -2.02 17.28
C GLN A 262 18.13 -1.55 17.09
N ALA A 263 17.82 -0.87 15.99
CA ALA A 263 16.45 -0.44 15.68
C ALA A 263 15.52 -1.65 15.42
N LEU A 264 16.02 -2.68 14.74
CA LEU A 264 15.29 -3.94 14.54
C LEU A 264 15.09 -4.73 15.84
N ALA A 265 15.99 -4.63 16.82
CA ALA A 265 15.82 -5.21 18.15
C ALA A 265 14.88 -4.36 19.04
N GLY A 266 14.95 -3.04 18.92
CA GLY A 266 14.10 -2.06 19.61
C GLY A 266 12.77 -1.81 18.90
N ALA A 267 12.53 -0.58 18.45
CA ALA A 267 11.33 -0.22 17.70
C ALA A 267 11.60 0.85 16.63
N LEU A 268 10.79 0.85 15.58
CA LEU A 268 10.74 1.94 14.62
C LEU A 268 9.92 3.10 15.18
N LEU A 269 10.08 4.29 14.59
CA LEU A 269 9.32 5.47 14.96
C LEU A 269 8.31 5.83 13.84
N PRO A 270 7.21 6.52 14.17
CA PRO A 270 6.24 6.99 13.17
C PRO A 270 6.82 8.14 12.35
N PHE A 271 6.43 8.27 11.08
CA PHE A 271 6.79 9.45 10.28
C PHE A 271 6.14 10.72 10.87
N GLY A 272 6.82 11.87 10.74
CA GLY A 272 6.24 13.14 11.20
C GLY A 272 5.84 13.19 12.68
N GLY A 273 6.44 12.33 13.52
CA GLY A 273 6.24 12.32 14.98
C GLY A 273 4.80 12.01 15.38
N HIS A 274 4.17 12.93 16.15
CA HIS A 274 2.81 12.75 16.68
C HIS A 274 1.74 12.62 15.59
N LYS A 275 1.93 13.22 14.41
CA LYS A 275 0.96 13.14 13.30
C LYS A 275 0.90 11.74 12.71
N GLY A 276 2.05 11.16 12.38
CA GLY A 276 2.12 9.77 11.91
C GLY A 276 1.67 8.78 12.98
N SER A 277 2.00 9.05 14.26
CA SER A 277 1.50 8.23 15.38
C SER A 277 -0.03 8.23 15.47
N ALA A 278 -0.68 9.38 15.30
CA ALA A 278 -2.13 9.47 15.29
C ALA A 278 -2.76 8.70 14.12
N LEU A 279 -2.17 8.79 12.91
CA LEU A 279 -2.60 8.01 11.75
C LEU A 279 -2.41 6.51 11.97
N SER A 280 -1.27 6.10 12.55
CA SER A 280 -1.03 4.70 12.88
C SER A 280 -2.06 4.15 13.87
N MET A 281 -2.40 4.91 14.93
CA MET A 281 -3.44 4.54 15.88
C MET A 281 -4.83 4.48 15.22
N MET A 282 -5.14 5.38 14.30
CA MET A 282 -6.36 5.32 13.50
C MET A 282 -6.44 3.98 12.74
N VAL A 283 -5.36 3.57 12.06
CA VAL A 283 -5.33 2.28 11.34
C VAL A 283 -5.52 1.11 12.29
N GLU A 284 -4.86 1.10 13.48
CA GLU A 284 -5.08 0.08 14.51
C GLU A 284 -6.57 -0.06 14.87
N LEU A 285 -7.30 1.05 14.95
CA LEU A 285 -8.71 1.05 15.35
C LEU A 285 -9.64 0.59 14.23
N ILE A 286 -9.40 1.05 13.00
CA ILE A 286 -10.33 0.80 11.88
C ILE A 286 -10.08 -0.54 11.16
N ALA A 287 -8.84 -1.01 11.10
CA ALA A 287 -8.47 -2.31 10.54
C ALA A 287 -8.33 -3.42 11.61
N GLY A 288 -8.54 -3.07 12.87
CA GLY A 288 -8.58 -3.97 14.01
C GLY A 288 -9.98 -4.04 14.62
N PRO A 289 -10.23 -3.44 15.82
CA PRO A 289 -11.48 -3.60 16.56
C PRO A 289 -12.75 -3.24 15.81
N LEU A 290 -12.72 -2.23 14.91
CA LEU A 290 -13.89 -1.82 14.12
C LEU A 290 -14.46 -2.98 13.29
N ILE A 291 -13.59 -3.82 12.75
CA ILE A 291 -13.98 -4.94 11.89
C ILE A 291 -13.88 -6.30 12.60
N GLY A 292 -13.60 -6.30 13.90
CA GLY A 292 -13.52 -7.51 14.73
C GLY A 292 -12.17 -8.23 14.67
N GLU A 293 -11.12 -7.56 14.21
CA GLU A 293 -9.78 -8.12 14.04
C GLU A 293 -8.81 -7.67 15.16
N PRO A 294 -7.71 -8.39 15.41
CA PRO A 294 -6.73 -8.01 16.39
C PRO A 294 -5.96 -6.75 15.98
N THR A 295 -5.55 -5.95 16.97
CA THR A 295 -4.52 -4.92 16.76
C THR A 295 -3.15 -5.57 16.48
N SER A 296 -2.18 -4.82 15.94
CA SER A 296 -0.82 -5.30 15.71
C SER A 296 -0.20 -5.94 16.95
N ARG A 297 -0.43 -5.37 18.13
CA ARG A 297 0.06 -5.91 19.40
C ARG A 297 -0.56 -7.25 19.76
N ALA A 298 -1.86 -7.39 19.54
CA ALA A 298 -2.57 -8.65 19.80
C ALA A 298 -2.17 -9.72 18.76
N ALA A 299 -2.06 -9.36 17.49
CA ALA A 299 -1.62 -10.25 16.43
C ALA A 299 -0.17 -10.77 16.65
N ALA A 300 0.71 -9.95 17.23
CA ALA A 300 2.08 -10.37 17.55
C ALA A 300 2.14 -11.51 18.59
N ALA A 301 1.12 -11.66 19.42
CA ALA A 301 1.04 -12.79 20.38
C ALA A 301 0.70 -14.12 19.67
N LEU A 302 0.20 -14.06 18.44
CA LEU A 302 -0.13 -15.22 17.61
C LEU A 302 0.98 -15.56 16.59
N ASP A 303 2.06 -14.78 16.58
CA ASP A 303 3.20 -15.01 15.67
C ASP A 303 4.03 -16.20 16.17
N ASN A 304 4.27 -17.15 15.27
CA ASN A 304 5.08 -18.35 15.55
C ASN A 304 6.52 -18.24 15.01
N GLY A 305 6.92 -17.07 14.51
CA GLY A 305 8.27 -16.84 14.01
C GLY A 305 8.57 -17.45 12.64
N ASP A 306 7.57 -17.84 11.85
CA ASP A 306 7.74 -18.48 10.53
C ASP A 306 8.18 -17.48 9.42
N GLY A 307 8.33 -16.20 9.75
CA GLY A 307 8.72 -15.14 8.80
C GLY A 307 7.62 -14.68 7.85
N GLY A 308 6.40 -15.20 8.01
CA GLY A 308 5.24 -14.81 7.22
C GLY A 308 4.53 -13.56 7.73
N PRO A 309 3.40 -13.18 7.10
CA PRO A 309 2.61 -12.02 7.49
C PRO A 309 1.93 -12.22 8.85
N PRO A 310 1.65 -11.14 9.59
CA PRO A 310 0.78 -11.24 10.76
C PRO A 310 -0.65 -11.63 10.35
N LEU A 311 -1.40 -12.24 11.27
CA LEU A 311 -2.85 -12.28 11.16
C LEU A 311 -3.38 -10.87 11.35
N GLY A 312 -4.28 -10.41 10.48
CA GLY A 312 -4.86 -9.08 10.61
C GLY A 312 -5.93 -8.81 9.58
N GLY A 313 -6.74 -7.80 9.87
CA GLY A 313 -7.79 -7.35 8.99
C GLY A 313 -7.32 -6.27 8.01
N GLU A 314 -8.14 -6.08 7.00
CA GLU A 314 -8.06 -4.95 6.10
C GLU A 314 -9.44 -4.33 5.93
N LEU A 315 -9.49 -3.00 5.91
CA LEU A 315 -10.67 -2.25 5.55
C LEU A 315 -10.44 -1.51 4.25
N LEU A 316 -11.28 -1.79 3.24
CA LEU A 316 -11.36 -1.02 2.01
C LEU A 316 -12.63 -0.17 2.02
N ILE A 317 -12.53 1.07 1.53
CA ILE A 317 -13.68 1.96 1.33
C ILE A 317 -13.63 2.44 -0.11
N ALA A 318 -14.74 2.29 -0.84
CA ALA A 318 -14.88 2.76 -2.21
C ALA A 318 -15.99 3.81 -2.30
N MET A 319 -15.75 4.86 -3.09
CA MET A 319 -16.64 6.00 -3.27
C MET A 319 -16.82 6.27 -4.76
N SER A 320 -18.05 6.48 -5.20
CA SER A 320 -18.37 6.83 -6.59
C SER A 320 -18.40 8.34 -6.79
N PRO A 321 -17.40 8.94 -7.46
CA PRO A 321 -17.44 10.37 -7.76
C PRO A 321 -18.69 10.77 -8.53
N GLU A 322 -19.17 9.91 -9.44
CA GLU A 322 -20.39 10.15 -10.23
C GLU A 322 -21.64 10.30 -9.36
N VAL A 323 -21.79 9.42 -8.34
CA VAL A 323 -22.93 9.50 -7.42
C VAL A 323 -22.82 10.71 -6.51
N PHE A 324 -21.61 10.99 -5.98
CA PHE A 324 -21.38 12.13 -5.09
C PHE A 324 -21.61 13.48 -5.77
N THR A 325 -21.35 13.57 -7.08
CA THR A 325 -21.51 14.80 -7.86
C THR A 325 -22.80 14.84 -8.68
N SER A 326 -23.65 13.82 -8.54
CA SER A 326 -24.92 13.75 -9.27
C SER A 326 -25.79 14.99 -9.02
N GLY A 327 -26.22 15.64 -10.10
CA GLY A 327 -26.99 16.87 -10.03
C GLY A 327 -26.19 18.14 -9.73
N LEU A 328 -24.87 18.06 -9.55
CA LEU A 328 -24.01 19.22 -9.45
C LEU A 328 -23.61 19.75 -10.82
N MET A 329 -23.37 21.09 -10.93
CA MET A 329 -23.00 21.72 -12.20
C MET A 329 -21.51 21.55 -12.56
N HIS A 330 -20.69 21.02 -11.66
CA HIS A 330 -19.25 20.91 -11.85
C HIS A 330 -18.85 19.48 -12.18
N ASP A 331 -17.99 19.33 -13.19
CA ASP A 331 -17.36 18.07 -13.53
C ASP A 331 -16.21 17.79 -12.53
N TRP A 332 -16.38 16.76 -11.73
CA TRP A 332 -15.38 16.32 -10.74
C TRP A 332 -14.06 15.93 -11.38
N HIS A 333 -14.12 15.37 -12.59
CA HIS A 333 -12.96 14.91 -13.34
C HIS A 333 -12.14 16.12 -13.83
N GLU A 334 -12.81 17.11 -14.46
CA GLU A 334 -12.15 18.33 -14.95
C GLU A 334 -11.46 19.08 -13.80
N GLN A 335 -12.11 19.19 -12.64
CA GLN A 335 -11.50 19.84 -11.46
C GLN A 335 -10.28 19.10 -10.92
N ALA A 336 -10.34 17.75 -10.86
CA ALA A 336 -9.21 16.93 -10.42
C ALA A 336 -8.03 17.03 -11.40
N GLU A 337 -8.29 16.97 -12.72
CA GLU A 337 -7.24 17.10 -13.73
C GLU A 337 -6.62 18.51 -13.77
N CYS A 338 -7.41 19.55 -13.51
CA CYS A 338 -6.87 20.89 -13.31
C CYS A 338 -5.90 20.94 -12.14
N PHE A 339 -6.25 20.33 -10.99
CA PHE A 339 -5.37 20.25 -9.82
C PHE A 339 -4.07 19.47 -10.13
N PHE A 340 -4.15 18.31 -10.77
CA PHE A 340 -2.97 17.54 -11.14
C PHE A 340 -2.09 18.27 -12.16
N SER A 341 -2.70 19.02 -13.09
CA SER A 341 -1.97 19.85 -14.06
C SER A 341 -1.18 20.96 -13.35
N GLU A 342 -1.80 21.64 -12.38
CA GLU A 342 -1.09 22.67 -11.60
C GLU A 342 0.06 22.11 -10.77
N ALA A 343 -0.09 20.90 -10.22
CA ALA A 343 1.01 20.21 -9.53
C ALA A 343 2.16 19.89 -10.51
N ARG A 344 1.85 19.39 -11.70
CA ARG A 344 2.86 19.07 -12.73
C ARG A 344 3.59 20.32 -13.25
N LYS A 345 2.96 21.47 -13.31
CA LYS A 345 3.62 22.76 -13.65
C LYS A 345 4.69 23.18 -12.63
N GLN A 346 4.69 22.60 -11.46
CA GLN A 346 5.70 22.81 -10.41
C GLN A 346 6.76 21.68 -10.39
N ASP A 347 6.86 20.89 -11.46
CA ASP A 347 7.76 19.72 -11.58
C ASP A 347 7.53 18.64 -10.52
N VAL A 348 6.31 18.59 -9.93
CA VAL A 348 5.93 17.55 -8.98
C VAL A 348 5.60 16.27 -9.71
N ARG A 349 6.31 15.20 -9.35
CA ARG A 349 5.94 13.85 -9.75
C ARG A 349 4.77 13.37 -8.91
N LEU A 350 3.67 12.99 -9.57
CA LEU A 350 2.51 12.46 -8.87
C LEU A 350 2.78 11.04 -8.31
N PRO A 351 2.16 10.68 -7.18
CA PRO A 351 2.06 9.29 -6.75
C PRO A 351 1.61 8.37 -7.88
N SER A 352 2.19 7.18 -7.93
CA SER A 352 2.11 6.15 -8.98
C SER A 352 2.91 6.40 -10.28
N ASP A 353 3.30 7.60 -10.66
CA ASP A 353 4.05 7.84 -11.91
C ASP A 353 5.25 6.88 -12.04
N ARG A 354 6.08 6.76 -10.99
CA ARG A 354 7.23 5.84 -10.97
C ARG A 354 6.85 4.39 -11.22
N ARG A 355 5.73 3.92 -10.61
CA ARG A 355 5.27 2.53 -10.78
C ARG A 355 4.78 2.27 -12.21
N HIS A 356 4.05 3.22 -12.79
CA HIS A 356 3.57 3.12 -14.16
C HIS A 356 4.74 3.10 -15.15
N GLU A 357 5.72 3.99 -15.00
CA GLU A 357 6.93 3.99 -15.81
C GLU A 357 7.73 2.68 -15.66
N ALA A 358 7.84 2.15 -14.44
CA ALA A 358 8.51 0.89 -14.21
C ALA A 358 7.77 -0.27 -14.88
N ARG A 359 6.44 -0.31 -14.78
CA ARG A 359 5.59 -1.34 -15.41
C ARG A 359 5.76 -1.31 -16.94
N GLN A 360 5.69 -0.14 -17.57
CA GLN A 360 5.92 0.01 -19.00
C GLN A 360 7.30 -0.49 -19.44
N ARG A 361 8.35 -0.18 -18.67
CA ARG A 361 9.70 -0.71 -18.94
C ARG A 361 9.77 -2.23 -18.81
N SER A 362 9.12 -2.77 -17.77
CA SER A 362 9.10 -4.22 -17.52
C SER A 362 8.27 -4.99 -18.55
N GLU A 363 7.23 -4.39 -19.11
CA GLU A 363 6.45 -4.96 -20.23
C GLU A 363 7.29 -5.07 -21.50
N GLN A 364 8.20 -4.13 -21.74
CA GLN A 364 9.06 -4.09 -22.92
C GLN A 364 10.34 -4.93 -22.76
N ASN A 365 10.96 -4.89 -21.58
CA ASN A 365 12.31 -5.39 -21.35
C ASN A 365 12.36 -6.60 -20.41
N GLY A 366 11.23 -6.98 -19.81
CA GLY A 366 11.20 -7.96 -18.73
C GLY A 366 11.59 -7.37 -17.36
N VAL A 367 11.66 -8.23 -16.39
CA VAL A 367 12.01 -7.96 -14.98
C VAL A 367 13.33 -8.64 -14.67
N GLU A 368 14.27 -7.90 -14.10
CA GLU A 368 15.54 -8.46 -13.61
C GLU A 368 15.32 -9.08 -12.22
N VAL A 369 15.55 -10.38 -12.10
CA VAL A 369 15.50 -11.13 -10.84
C VAL A 369 16.91 -11.62 -10.49
N SER A 370 17.37 -11.34 -9.27
CA SER A 370 18.71 -11.76 -8.81
C SER A 370 18.84 -13.29 -8.85
N ASP A 371 19.94 -13.79 -9.43
CA ASP A 371 20.23 -15.23 -9.47
C ASP A 371 20.39 -15.84 -8.08
N ALA A 372 20.86 -15.06 -7.13
CA ALA A 372 20.94 -15.47 -5.72
C ALA A 372 19.55 -15.77 -5.15
N LEU A 373 18.56 -14.88 -5.41
CA LEU A 373 17.16 -15.12 -5.03
C LEU A 373 16.55 -16.31 -5.75
N LEU A 374 16.81 -16.46 -7.05
CA LEU A 374 16.30 -17.63 -7.80
C LEU A 374 16.84 -18.95 -7.24
N LYS A 375 18.11 -19.00 -6.82
CA LYS A 375 18.70 -20.18 -6.15
C LYS A 375 18.06 -20.42 -4.78
N GLU A 376 17.81 -19.36 -3.99
CA GLU A 376 17.11 -19.49 -2.71
C GLU A 376 15.70 -20.04 -2.91
N PHE A 377 14.96 -19.53 -3.89
CA PHE A 377 13.61 -20.00 -4.21
C PHE A 377 13.61 -21.43 -4.77
N ALA A 378 14.66 -21.86 -5.48
CA ALA A 378 14.79 -23.25 -5.91
C ALA A 378 14.80 -24.23 -4.73
N SER A 379 15.35 -23.82 -3.58
CA SER A 379 15.33 -24.63 -2.35
C SER A 379 13.93 -24.74 -1.70
N LEU A 380 12.98 -23.88 -2.10
CA LEU A 380 11.59 -23.94 -1.65
C LEU A 380 10.78 -25.01 -2.42
N LEU A 381 11.26 -25.45 -3.58
CA LEU A 381 10.63 -26.55 -4.32
C LEU A 381 10.98 -27.86 -3.64
N PRO A 382 10.01 -28.77 -3.46
CA PRO A 382 10.31 -30.13 -3.02
C PRO A 382 11.23 -30.81 -4.04
N GLY A 383 12.25 -31.52 -3.54
CA GLY A 383 13.19 -32.27 -4.38
C GLY A 383 12.55 -33.42 -5.12
#